data_1af4eb452f65d94f07bc293d19ed67c5
#
_entry.id   1af4eb452f65d94f07bc293d19ed67c5
#
_cell.length_a   1.000
_cell.length_b   1.000
_cell.length_c   1.000
_cell.angle_alpha   90.00
_cell.angle_beta   90.00
_cell.angle_gamma   90.00
#
_symmetry.space_group_name_H-M   'P 1'
#
loop_
_entity.id
_entity.type
_entity.pdbx_description
1 polymer ?
#
loop_
_entity_poly.entity_id
_entity_poly.type
_entity_poly.pdbx_seq_one_letter_code
_entity_poly.pdbx_strand_id
1 'polypeptide(L)'
;MMSRKTMPGFGKSFMQRIEFSKNSLNNDIIMSLDTTNFNTYSASIPLAEYGKPKVDEGLKQINLAYIINNETSIPLYYQLFPGSVIDQSQCKELVEKAKEFDYKNITLVMDRGFYSANNINFLLKNQYKYVIMAKSRNQVLSDLLDSVREKIKNRSEYYLEEFMNFGIKLKAKAIGQQEQHIYIYYNDEIAQAKRKSFNLRVKKYKEQAINSNLDLETVKKMYDACLDVYVDENNQRNARIKQEVQQIEYDNAGFVILVSNIDADLEFILRQYKKRDVVEKAFSILKSTLDFNKFYSASGETIEAKIFVSFLAIIVRAHISFKLKPFLNMNTFHTVNTIIAEFTKLEVTKINKAYVQSYALTKTQKTIFEYLEISEKDLNNCIKNINKIL
;
A
#
# COMPACT_ATOMS: atom_id res chain seq x y z
N MET A 1 4.51 -25.55 -20.93
CA MET A 1 4.64 -25.64 -19.48
C MET A 1 6.12 -25.49 -19.12
N MET A 2 6.65 -24.27 -19.12
CA MET A 2 8.05 -24.03 -18.74
C MET A 2 8.06 -23.76 -17.23
N SER A 3 8.76 -24.61 -16.48
CA SER A 3 8.95 -24.48 -15.03
C SER A 3 9.66 -23.16 -14.73
N ARG A 4 8.98 -22.26 -14.01
CA ARG A 4 9.57 -21.05 -13.43
C ARG A 4 10.69 -21.47 -12.48
N LYS A 5 11.92 -21.47 -12.93
CA LYS A 5 13.08 -21.42 -12.05
C LYS A 5 13.17 -19.99 -11.51
N THR A 6 12.40 -19.69 -10.46
CA THR A 6 12.76 -18.60 -9.56
C THR A 6 14.18 -18.91 -9.07
N MET A 7 15.07 -17.92 -9.01
CA MET A 7 16.39 -18.08 -8.40
C MET A 7 16.20 -18.37 -6.89
N PRO A 8 16.25 -19.64 -6.43
CA PRO A 8 15.72 -20.00 -5.11
C PRO A 8 16.68 -19.72 -3.95
N GLY A 9 17.87 -19.23 -4.21
CA GLY A 9 18.88 -19.04 -3.17
C GLY A 9 19.23 -17.59 -2.85
N PHE A 10 19.11 -16.70 -3.83
CA PHE A 10 19.59 -15.33 -3.69
C PHE A 10 18.66 -14.45 -2.83
N GLY A 11 17.34 -14.62 -2.97
CA GLY A 11 16.35 -13.88 -2.20
C GLY A 11 16.42 -14.16 -0.70
N LYS A 12 16.43 -15.44 -0.31
CA LYS A 12 16.41 -15.84 1.11
C LYS A 12 17.69 -15.42 1.86
N SER A 13 18.86 -15.63 1.26
CA SER A 13 20.16 -15.24 1.84
C SER A 13 20.35 -13.72 1.91
N PHE A 14 19.89 -12.99 0.89
CA PHE A 14 19.97 -11.53 0.86
C PHE A 14 19.00 -10.90 1.86
N MET A 15 17.76 -11.40 1.95
CA MET A 15 16.74 -10.92 2.89
C MET A 15 17.10 -11.22 4.34
N GLN A 16 17.67 -12.40 4.65
CA GLN A 16 18.18 -12.72 5.98
C GLN A 16 19.35 -11.82 6.42
N ARG A 17 20.14 -11.29 5.48
CA ARG A 17 21.22 -10.35 5.77
C ARG A 17 20.75 -8.91 5.93
N ILE A 18 19.62 -8.53 5.31
CA ILE A 18 19.01 -7.20 5.45
C ILE A 18 18.11 -7.12 6.68
N GLU A 19 17.58 -8.22 7.20
CA GLU A 19 16.91 -8.26 8.49
C GLU A 19 17.91 -8.11 9.64
N PHE A 20 18.45 -6.92 9.74
CA PHE A 20 19.31 -6.55 10.84
C PHE A 20 18.58 -6.43 12.15
N SER A 21 19.15 -7.13 13.11
CA SER A 21 18.78 -7.23 14.52
C SER A 21 17.48 -8.00 14.79
N LYS A 22 17.61 -9.30 14.79
CA LYS A 22 16.83 -10.19 15.65
C LYS A 22 17.05 -9.80 17.13
N ASN A 23 16.75 -8.58 17.51
CA ASN A 23 16.71 -8.14 18.89
C ASN A 23 15.29 -8.08 19.44
N SER A 24 14.29 -8.58 18.72
CA SER A 24 13.02 -8.92 19.34
C SER A 24 13.06 -10.41 19.70
N LEU A 25 13.04 -10.71 20.96
CA LEU A 25 12.92 -12.04 21.55
C LEU A 25 11.66 -12.83 21.12
N ASN A 26 10.78 -12.19 20.36
CA ASN A 26 9.57 -12.76 19.76
C ASN A 26 9.71 -12.73 18.25
N ASN A 27 9.71 -13.91 17.62
CA ASN A 27 9.64 -14.07 16.15
C ASN A 27 8.27 -13.65 15.57
N ASP A 28 7.65 -12.62 16.15
CA ASP A 28 6.38 -12.07 15.70
C ASP A 28 6.63 -10.97 14.69
N ILE A 29 5.94 -10.99 13.57
CA ILE A 29 6.05 -9.96 12.55
C ILE A 29 4.69 -9.48 12.08
N ILE A 30 4.57 -8.17 11.90
CA ILE A 30 3.41 -7.54 11.28
C ILE A 30 3.81 -7.11 9.87
N MET A 31 3.09 -7.62 8.87
CA MET A 31 3.36 -7.40 7.46
C MET A 31 2.16 -6.74 6.81
N SER A 32 2.39 -5.70 6.03
CA SER A 32 1.39 -5.15 5.12
C SER A 32 1.47 -5.80 3.75
N LEU A 33 0.30 -6.12 3.22
CA LEU A 33 0.09 -6.71 1.92
C LEU A 33 -0.78 -5.77 1.08
N ASP A 34 -0.29 -5.36 -0.07
CA ASP A 34 -1.06 -4.54 -1.00
C ASP A 34 -0.59 -4.74 -2.44
N THR A 35 -1.39 -4.27 -3.40
CA THR A 35 -1.14 -4.38 -4.82
C THR A 35 -1.26 -3.04 -5.52
N THR A 36 -0.49 -2.90 -6.60
CA THR A 36 -0.64 -1.79 -7.52
C THR A 36 -0.59 -2.29 -8.96
N ASN A 37 -1.04 -1.48 -9.91
CA ASN A 37 -0.94 -1.81 -11.32
C ASN A 37 -0.08 -0.78 -12.08
N PHE A 38 0.47 -1.25 -13.19
CA PHE A 38 1.22 -0.45 -14.16
C PHE A 38 0.63 -0.67 -15.53
N ASN A 39 0.33 0.40 -16.21
CA ASN A 39 -0.14 0.35 -17.60
C ASN A 39 1.03 0.11 -18.54
N THR A 40 0.78 -0.59 -19.65
CA THR A 40 1.75 -0.83 -20.71
C THR A 40 1.10 -0.76 -22.08
N TYR A 41 1.84 -0.22 -23.05
CA TYR A 41 1.47 -0.24 -24.47
C TYR A 41 1.91 -1.53 -25.18
N SER A 42 2.72 -2.35 -24.53
CA SER A 42 3.27 -3.56 -25.14
C SER A 42 2.20 -4.64 -25.29
N ALA A 43 2.08 -5.16 -26.50
CA ALA A 43 1.22 -6.32 -26.80
C ALA A 43 1.93 -7.66 -26.54
N SER A 44 3.27 -7.67 -26.43
CA SER A 44 4.10 -8.89 -26.38
C SER A 44 4.39 -9.41 -24.97
N ILE A 45 3.96 -8.69 -23.92
CA ILE A 45 4.21 -9.09 -22.54
C ILE A 45 3.11 -10.05 -22.07
N PRO A 46 3.43 -11.30 -21.69
CA PRO A 46 2.42 -12.30 -21.33
C PRO A 46 1.55 -11.90 -20.12
N LEU A 47 2.08 -11.08 -19.19
CA LEU A 47 1.35 -10.60 -18.02
C LEU A 47 0.49 -9.35 -18.29
N ALA A 48 0.62 -8.75 -19.49
CA ALA A 48 -0.14 -7.56 -19.84
C ALA A 48 -1.56 -7.93 -20.31
N GLU A 49 -2.53 -7.70 -19.42
CA GLU A 49 -3.94 -8.02 -19.64
C GLU A 49 -4.83 -6.83 -19.29
N TYR A 50 -6.03 -6.79 -19.86
CA TYR A 50 -7.04 -5.84 -19.42
C TYR A 50 -7.60 -6.26 -18.07
N GLY A 51 -7.69 -5.31 -17.14
CA GLY A 51 -8.18 -5.53 -15.79
C GLY A 51 -8.98 -4.32 -15.30
N LYS A 52 -9.12 -4.17 -14.00
CA LYS A 52 -9.69 -2.96 -13.39
C LYS A 52 -8.62 -1.88 -13.30
N PRO A 53 -8.57 -0.92 -14.22
CA PRO A 53 -7.53 0.08 -14.25
C PRO A 53 -7.68 1.04 -13.05
N LYS A 54 -6.54 1.46 -12.49
CA LYS A 54 -6.47 2.54 -11.49
C LYS A 54 -6.18 3.90 -12.14
N VAL A 55 -5.66 3.91 -13.37
CA VAL A 55 -5.16 5.13 -14.04
C VAL A 55 -5.74 5.31 -15.44
N ASP A 56 -5.68 4.30 -16.30
CA ASP A 56 -6.04 4.41 -17.73
C ASP A 56 -6.84 3.19 -18.18
N GLU A 57 -8.10 3.41 -18.56
CA GLU A 57 -9.05 2.33 -18.92
C GLU A 57 -8.77 1.69 -20.28
N GLY A 58 -8.04 2.39 -21.14
CA GLY A 58 -7.74 1.93 -22.51
C GLY A 58 -6.51 1.05 -22.65
N LEU A 59 -5.72 0.85 -21.58
CA LEU A 59 -4.45 0.16 -21.65
C LEU A 59 -4.45 -1.17 -20.90
N LYS A 60 -3.68 -2.13 -21.42
CA LYS A 60 -3.33 -3.34 -20.66
C LYS A 60 -2.50 -2.96 -19.45
N GLN A 61 -2.58 -3.77 -18.42
CA GLN A 61 -1.87 -3.56 -17.15
C GLN A 61 -1.19 -4.84 -16.65
N ILE A 62 -0.21 -4.65 -15.77
CA ILE A 62 0.44 -5.71 -15.00
C ILE A 62 0.26 -5.35 -13.53
N ASN A 63 -0.12 -6.32 -12.71
CA ASN A 63 -0.27 -6.12 -11.27
C ASN A 63 1.03 -6.48 -10.55
N LEU A 64 1.42 -5.64 -9.60
CA LEU A 64 2.54 -5.84 -8.69
C LEU A 64 2.02 -5.88 -7.25
N ALA A 65 2.35 -6.94 -6.54
CA ALA A 65 2.08 -7.07 -5.11
C ALA A 65 3.38 -6.92 -4.30
N TYR A 66 3.29 -6.29 -3.13
CA TYR A 66 4.35 -6.21 -2.14
C TYR A 66 3.89 -6.77 -0.79
N ILE A 67 4.84 -7.43 -0.10
CA ILE A 67 4.79 -7.71 1.33
C ILE A 67 5.87 -6.85 1.98
N ILE A 68 5.48 -6.00 2.93
CA ILE A 68 6.38 -5.05 3.60
C ILE A 68 6.26 -5.22 5.11
N ASN A 69 7.39 -5.22 5.81
CA ASN A 69 7.42 -5.16 7.28
C ASN A 69 6.91 -3.79 7.76
N ASN A 70 5.89 -3.79 8.61
CA ASN A 70 5.25 -2.55 9.08
C ASN A 70 6.13 -1.70 10.00
N GLU A 71 7.11 -2.29 10.68
CA GLU A 71 7.96 -1.58 11.61
C GLU A 71 9.16 -0.94 10.93
N THR A 72 9.81 -1.71 10.06
CA THR A 72 11.02 -1.25 9.37
C THR A 72 10.75 -0.59 8.03
N SER A 73 9.53 -0.74 7.49
CA SER A 73 9.14 -0.35 6.13
C SER A 73 9.95 -1.06 5.02
N ILE A 74 10.68 -2.12 5.36
CA ILE A 74 11.49 -2.87 4.42
C ILE A 74 10.60 -3.85 3.65
N PRO A 75 10.59 -3.79 2.29
CA PRO A 75 9.88 -4.77 1.49
C PRO A 75 10.56 -6.12 1.61
N LEU A 76 9.75 -7.14 1.93
CA LEU A 76 10.20 -8.52 2.15
C LEU A 76 10.06 -9.37 0.88
N TYR A 77 9.02 -9.09 0.10
CA TYR A 77 8.69 -9.86 -1.08
C TYR A 77 7.91 -9.04 -2.10
N TYR A 78 8.09 -9.37 -3.37
CA TYR A 78 7.23 -8.86 -4.44
C TYR A 78 6.85 -9.96 -5.41
N GLN A 79 5.72 -9.78 -6.09
CA GLN A 79 5.28 -10.68 -7.14
C GLN A 79 4.51 -9.93 -8.23
N LEU A 80 4.79 -10.31 -9.48
CA LEU A 80 4.02 -9.84 -10.64
C LEU A 80 2.88 -10.81 -10.93
N PHE A 81 1.71 -10.25 -11.25
CA PHE A 81 0.53 -10.98 -11.66
C PHE A 81 -0.03 -10.44 -12.97
N PRO A 82 -0.76 -11.27 -13.74
CA PRO A 82 -1.51 -10.79 -14.88
C PRO A 82 -2.46 -9.65 -14.49
N GLY A 83 -2.64 -8.69 -15.41
CA GLY A 83 -3.45 -7.50 -15.13
C GLY A 83 -4.93 -7.78 -14.86
N SER A 84 -5.47 -8.91 -15.34
CA SER A 84 -6.84 -9.35 -15.10
C SER A 84 -7.07 -9.93 -13.69
N VAL A 85 -6.00 -10.38 -13.01
CA VAL A 85 -6.10 -11.05 -11.71
C VAL A 85 -6.42 -10.03 -10.62
N ILE A 86 -7.52 -10.27 -9.90
CA ILE A 86 -7.97 -9.41 -8.81
C ILE A 86 -7.23 -9.71 -7.49
N ASP A 87 -7.13 -8.71 -6.60
CA ASP A 87 -6.42 -8.79 -5.32
C ASP A 87 -6.82 -10.01 -4.47
N GLN A 88 -8.11 -10.37 -4.46
CA GLN A 88 -8.61 -11.52 -3.69
C GLN A 88 -7.94 -12.83 -4.09
N SER A 89 -7.69 -13.03 -5.38
CA SER A 89 -7.09 -14.27 -5.91
C SER A 89 -5.59 -14.34 -5.64
N GLN A 90 -4.93 -13.18 -5.47
CA GLN A 90 -3.48 -13.10 -5.22
C GLN A 90 -3.12 -13.41 -3.77
N CYS A 91 -4.05 -13.21 -2.83
CA CYS A 91 -3.81 -13.30 -1.39
C CYS A 91 -3.17 -14.63 -0.98
N LYS A 92 -3.72 -15.75 -1.43
CA LYS A 92 -3.25 -17.09 -1.05
C LYS A 92 -1.77 -17.31 -1.45
N GLU A 93 -1.42 -16.99 -2.69
CA GLU A 93 -0.06 -17.18 -3.21
C GLU A 93 0.96 -16.30 -2.44
N LEU A 94 0.58 -15.05 -2.15
CA LEU A 94 1.43 -14.13 -1.39
C LEU A 94 1.62 -14.57 0.06
N VAL A 95 0.57 -15.06 0.71
CA VAL A 95 0.63 -15.52 2.10
C VAL A 95 1.42 -16.82 2.22
N GLU A 96 1.32 -17.73 1.24
CA GLU A 96 2.15 -18.94 1.20
C GLU A 96 3.64 -18.59 1.10
N LYS A 97 3.99 -17.52 0.37
CA LYS A 97 5.36 -17.01 0.32
C LYS A 97 5.83 -16.41 1.64
N ALA A 98 4.95 -15.77 2.41
CA ALA A 98 5.30 -15.26 3.73
C ALA A 98 5.78 -16.34 4.70
N LYS A 99 5.34 -17.61 4.53
CA LYS A 99 5.85 -18.75 5.33
C LYS A 99 7.33 -19.04 5.12
N GLU A 100 7.86 -18.72 3.95
CA GLU A 100 9.27 -18.98 3.62
C GLU A 100 10.24 -18.11 4.44
N PHE A 101 9.73 -17.07 5.15
CA PHE A 101 10.54 -16.15 5.97
C PHE A 101 10.87 -16.65 7.38
N ASP A 102 10.44 -17.86 7.76
CA ASP A 102 10.71 -18.50 9.06
C ASP A 102 10.19 -17.72 10.31
N TYR A 103 9.19 -16.84 10.14
CA TYR A 103 8.54 -16.19 11.28
C TYR A 103 7.52 -17.12 11.93
N LYS A 104 7.48 -17.14 13.26
CA LYS A 104 6.54 -18.00 14.02
C LYS A 104 5.13 -17.47 14.00
N ASN A 105 4.97 -16.16 14.22
CA ASN A 105 3.68 -15.51 14.31
C ASN A 105 3.59 -14.39 13.29
N ILE A 106 2.81 -14.58 12.26
CA ILE A 106 2.61 -13.60 11.19
C ILE A 106 1.25 -12.94 11.39
N THR A 107 1.26 -11.61 11.47
CA THR A 107 0.06 -10.78 11.39
C THR A 107 0.03 -10.07 10.04
N LEU A 108 -1.03 -10.26 9.28
CA LEU A 108 -1.21 -9.65 7.96
C LEU A 108 -2.15 -8.46 8.05
N VAL A 109 -1.70 -7.32 7.58
CA VAL A 109 -2.51 -6.10 7.46
C VAL A 109 -2.83 -5.87 5.98
N MET A 110 -4.13 -5.83 5.65
CA MET A 110 -4.59 -5.85 4.26
C MET A 110 -5.70 -4.83 4.01
N ASP A 111 -5.78 -4.35 2.77
CA ASP A 111 -6.88 -3.50 2.32
C ASP A 111 -8.14 -4.32 2.01
N ARG A 112 -9.27 -3.60 1.85
CA ARG A 112 -10.59 -4.16 1.49
C ARG A 112 -10.59 -4.97 0.18
N GLY A 113 -9.58 -4.77 -0.68
CA GLY A 113 -9.39 -5.57 -1.89
C GLY A 113 -9.26 -7.06 -1.60
N PHE A 114 -8.66 -7.41 -0.48
CA PHE A 114 -8.44 -8.78 -0.04
C PHE A 114 -9.59 -9.38 0.79
N TYR A 115 -10.60 -8.57 1.16
CA TYR A 115 -11.71 -9.01 2.01
C TYR A 115 -12.66 -9.96 1.26
N SER A 116 -12.56 -11.25 1.56
CA SER A 116 -13.43 -12.31 1.03
C SER A 116 -13.50 -13.50 1.98
N ALA A 117 -14.61 -14.26 1.94
CA ALA A 117 -14.78 -15.46 2.78
C ALA A 117 -13.67 -16.49 2.55
N ASN A 118 -13.26 -16.68 1.30
CA ASN A 118 -12.18 -17.61 0.95
C ASN A 118 -10.85 -17.23 1.57
N ASN A 119 -10.49 -15.93 1.53
CA ASN A 119 -9.25 -15.44 2.11
C ASN A 119 -9.28 -15.55 3.65
N ILE A 120 -10.37 -15.12 4.29
CA ILE A 120 -10.51 -15.22 5.75
C ILE A 120 -10.43 -16.67 6.22
N ASN A 121 -11.17 -17.58 5.58
CA ASN A 121 -11.12 -19.00 5.93
C ASN A 121 -9.72 -19.61 5.71
N PHE A 122 -9.02 -19.18 4.64
CA PHE A 122 -7.64 -19.60 4.37
C PHE A 122 -6.68 -19.11 5.47
N LEU A 123 -6.79 -17.87 5.91
CA LEU A 123 -5.96 -17.29 6.96
C LEU A 123 -6.21 -18.00 8.30
N LEU A 124 -7.47 -18.22 8.67
CA LEU A 124 -7.85 -18.92 9.89
C LEU A 124 -7.37 -20.39 9.90
N LYS A 125 -7.56 -21.11 8.78
CA LYS A 125 -7.09 -22.50 8.63
C LYS A 125 -5.56 -22.62 8.81
N ASN A 126 -4.80 -21.60 8.40
CA ASN A 126 -3.35 -21.58 8.49
C ASN A 126 -2.83 -20.83 9.73
N GLN A 127 -3.71 -20.50 10.69
CA GLN A 127 -3.39 -19.85 11.96
C GLN A 127 -2.70 -18.47 11.82
N TYR A 128 -2.95 -17.75 10.72
CA TYR A 128 -2.48 -16.39 10.56
C TYR A 128 -3.34 -15.42 11.35
N LYS A 129 -2.69 -14.47 12.00
CA LYS A 129 -3.35 -13.28 12.52
C LYS A 129 -3.58 -12.28 11.37
N TYR A 130 -4.66 -11.52 11.42
CA TYR A 130 -4.95 -10.53 10.39
C TYR A 130 -5.68 -9.31 10.93
N VAL A 131 -5.48 -8.18 10.25
CA VAL A 131 -6.28 -6.96 10.33
C VAL A 131 -6.63 -6.57 8.90
N ILE A 132 -7.90 -6.55 8.56
CA ILE A 132 -8.36 -6.28 7.20
C ILE A 132 -9.50 -5.28 7.18
N MET A 133 -9.44 -4.32 6.25
CA MET A 133 -10.56 -3.41 6.02
C MET A 133 -11.72 -4.15 5.36
N ALA A 134 -12.91 -4.01 5.91
CA ALA A 134 -14.10 -4.65 5.37
C ALA A 134 -14.70 -3.87 4.20
N LYS A 135 -15.47 -4.59 3.35
CA LYS A 135 -16.33 -3.98 2.33
C LYS A 135 -17.67 -3.59 2.94
N SER A 136 -18.13 -2.40 2.65
CA SER A 136 -19.38 -1.84 3.15
C SER A 136 -20.67 -2.58 2.71
N ARG A 137 -20.57 -3.51 1.75
CA ARG A 137 -21.71 -4.27 1.21
C ARG A 137 -22.02 -5.56 1.99
N ASN A 138 -21.39 -5.80 3.13
CA ASN A 138 -21.68 -6.94 3.97
C ASN A 138 -22.86 -6.57 4.90
N GLN A 139 -23.99 -7.30 4.82
CA GLN A 139 -25.21 -6.98 5.58
C GLN A 139 -24.98 -6.98 7.09
N VAL A 140 -24.29 -8.00 7.62
CA VAL A 140 -23.97 -8.07 9.06
C VAL A 140 -23.20 -6.87 9.54
N LEU A 141 -22.20 -6.42 8.75
CA LEU A 141 -21.42 -5.21 9.10
C LEU A 141 -22.22 -3.93 8.95
N SER A 142 -23.15 -3.87 7.99
CA SER A 142 -24.06 -2.74 7.83
C SER A 142 -24.98 -2.62 9.04
N ASP A 143 -25.62 -3.73 9.47
CA ASP A 143 -26.51 -3.76 10.61
C ASP A 143 -25.77 -3.39 11.91
N LEU A 144 -24.55 -3.89 12.10
CA LEU A 144 -23.69 -3.49 13.21
C LEU A 144 -23.37 -1.99 13.19
N LEU A 145 -22.99 -1.47 12.03
CA LEU A 145 -22.70 -0.05 11.87
C LEU A 145 -23.93 0.81 12.20
N ASP A 146 -25.10 0.43 11.71
CA ASP A 146 -26.35 1.15 11.96
C ASP A 146 -26.70 1.16 13.46
N SER A 147 -26.46 0.05 14.17
CA SER A 147 -26.71 -0.05 15.62
C SER A 147 -25.86 0.85 16.49
N VAL A 148 -24.68 1.28 15.99
CA VAL A 148 -23.69 2.06 16.76
C VAL A 148 -23.41 3.45 16.18
N ARG A 149 -23.86 3.74 14.96
CA ARG A 149 -23.55 4.96 14.20
C ARG A 149 -23.73 6.25 15.00
N GLU A 150 -24.89 6.43 15.60
CA GLU A 150 -25.20 7.64 16.36
C GLU A 150 -24.54 7.65 17.76
N LYS A 151 -24.22 6.47 18.30
CA LYS A 151 -23.53 6.38 19.60
C LYS A 151 -22.07 6.83 19.49
N ILE A 152 -21.39 6.42 18.42
CA ILE A 152 -19.94 6.67 18.28
C ILE A 152 -19.64 8.15 18.05
N LYS A 153 -20.43 8.85 17.23
CA LYS A 153 -20.06 10.18 16.70
C LYS A 153 -19.84 11.28 17.74
N ASN A 154 -20.48 11.21 18.90
CA ASN A 154 -20.57 12.37 19.78
C ASN A 154 -20.38 12.04 21.27
N ARG A 155 -19.82 10.88 21.62
CA ARG A 155 -19.62 10.51 23.01
C ARG A 155 -18.13 10.37 23.33
N SER A 156 -17.66 11.11 24.33
CA SER A 156 -16.28 11.11 24.77
C SER A 156 -15.76 9.73 25.19
N GLU A 157 -16.65 8.83 25.65
CA GLU A 157 -16.29 7.45 26.01
C GLU A 157 -15.74 6.61 24.85
N TYR A 158 -16.02 6.99 23.59
CA TYR A 158 -15.53 6.32 22.37
C TYR A 158 -14.36 7.06 21.71
N TYR A 159 -13.93 8.19 22.29
CA TYR A 159 -12.88 9.00 21.70
C TYR A 159 -11.50 8.41 21.93
N LEU A 160 -10.73 8.26 20.85
CA LEU A 160 -9.36 7.76 20.84
C LEU A 160 -8.43 8.95 20.62
N GLU A 161 -7.85 9.45 21.71
CA GLU A 161 -7.06 10.68 21.72
C GLU A 161 -5.85 10.64 20.77
N GLU A 162 -5.10 9.52 20.77
CA GLU A 162 -3.93 9.35 19.89
C GLU A 162 -4.24 9.57 18.40
N PHE A 163 -5.44 9.24 17.97
CA PHE A 163 -5.81 9.26 16.55
C PHE A 163 -6.85 10.32 16.20
N MET A 164 -7.37 11.04 17.18
CA MET A 164 -8.50 11.96 17.02
C MET A 164 -9.68 11.29 16.28
N ASN A 165 -9.95 10.06 16.64
CA ASN A 165 -11.02 9.23 16.07
C ASN A 165 -11.95 8.79 17.19
N PHE A 166 -13.16 8.38 16.81
CA PHE A 166 -14.02 7.61 17.70
C PHE A 166 -13.94 6.13 17.32
N GLY A 167 -14.12 5.21 18.27
CA GLY A 167 -14.04 3.79 17.99
C GLY A 167 -14.86 2.93 18.93
N ILE A 168 -15.36 1.79 18.42
CA ILE A 168 -16.02 0.74 19.21
C ILE A 168 -15.58 -0.62 18.72
N LYS A 169 -15.47 -1.57 19.65
CA LYS A 169 -15.16 -2.97 19.40
C LYS A 169 -16.37 -3.84 19.63
N LEU A 170 -16.69 -4.67 18.68
CA LEU A 170 -17.80 -5.64 18.72
C LEU A 170 -17.30 -7.03 18.34
N LYS A 171 -18.16 -8.02 18.48
CA LYS A 171 -17.93 -9.37 17.98
C LYS A 171 -19.07 -9.80 17.08
N ALA A 172 -18.76 -10.40 15.95
CA ALA A 172 -19.75 -10.95 15.04
C ALA A 172 -19.15 -11.98 14.08
N LYS A 173 -20.01 -12.81 13.54
CA LYS A 173 -19.70 -13.67 12.40
C LYS A 173 -20.01 -12.91 11.11
N ALA A 174 -19.11 -12.00 10.76
CA ALA A 174 -19.34 -11.10 9.62
C ALA A 174 -19.05 -11.78 8.29
N ILE A 175 -17.99 -12.61 8.22
CA ILE A 175 -17.60 -13.33 7.01
C ILE A 175 -16.86 -14.61 7.39
N GLY A 176 -17.01 -15.67 6.56
CA GLY A 176 -16.41 -16.96 6.86
C GLY A 176 -17.17 -17.75 7.91
N GLN A 177 -16.49 -18.68 8.60
CA GLN A 177 -17.12 -19.67 9.48
C GLN A 177 -17.02 -19.35 10.98
N GLN A 178 -16.11 -18.45 11.35
CA GLN A 178 -15.82 -18.13 12.76
C GLN A 178 -16.25 -16.72 13.13
N GLU A 179 -16.47 -16.49 14.42
CA GLU A 179 -16.67 -15.16 14.98
C GLU A 179 -15.37 -14.34 14.90
N GLN A 180 -15.50 -13.08 14.60
CA GLN A 180 -14.40 -12.12 14.49
C GLN A 180 -14.61 -10.92 15.40
N HIS A 181 -13.52 -10.22 15.72
CA HIS A 181 -13.57 -8.91 16.33
C HIS A 181 -13.77 -7.86 15.23
N ILE A 182 -14.79 -7.03 15.42
CA ILE A 182 -15.19 -5.96 14.51
C ILE A 182 -14.85 -4.64 15.17
N TYR A 183 -13.98 -3.88 14.55
CA TYR A 183 -13.51 -2.59 15.02
C TYR A 183 -14.08 -1.50 14.11
N ILE A 184 -14.98 -0.70 14.63
CA ILE A 184 -15.65 0.38 13.88
C ILE A 184 -15.07 1.70 14.35
N TYR A 185 -14.53 2.49 13.42
CA TYR A 185 -13.96 3.81 13.69
C TYR A 185 -14.71 4.87 12.92
N TYR A 186 -14.77 6.07 13.51
CA TYR A 186 -15.33 7.26 12.87
C TYR A 186 -14.37 8.44 13.00
N ASN A 187 -14.23 9.22 11.92
CA ASN A 187 -13.43 10.44 11.89
C ASN A 187 -14.16 11.53 11.11
N ASP A 188 -14.35 12.71 11.74
CA ASP A 188 -15.09 13.83 11.19
C ASP A 188 -14.41 14.45 9.95
N GLU A 189 -13.08 14.60 9.98
CA GLU A 189 -12.33 15.17 8.85
C GLU A 189 -12.45 14.27 7.61
N ILE A 190 -12.33 12.95 7.82
CA ILE A 190 -12.52 11.97 6.75
C ILE A 190 -13.96 12.00 6.25
N ALA A 191 -14.95 12.18 7.14
CA ALA A 191 -16.34 12.29 6.76
C ALA A 191 -16.60 13.51 5.86
N GLN A 192 -16.09 14.68 6.26
CA GLN A 192 -16.20 15.90 5.47
C GLN A 192 -15.50 15.77 4.11
N ALA A 193 -14.28 15.23 4.09
CA ALA A 193 -13.52 15.03 2.86
C ALA A 193 -14.24 14.07 1.88
N LYS A 194 -14.80 12.96 2.40
CA LYS A 194 -15.57 11.99 1.59
C LYS A 194 -16.84 12.61 1.03
N ARG A 195 -17.62 13.36 1.84
CA ARG A 195 -18.83 14.07 1.38
C ARG A 195 -18.51 15.09 0.30
N LYS A 196 -17.44 15.88 0.48
CA LYS A 196 -16.96 16.83 -0.53
C LYS A 196 -16.58 16.13 -1.84
N SER A 197 -15.79 15.06 -1.75
CA SER A 197 -15.39 14.27 -2.92
C SER A 197 -16.58 13.65 -3.64
N PHE A 198 -17.54 13.11 -2.90
CA PHE A 198 -18.79 12.58 -3.44
C PHE A 198 -19.57 13.64 -4.21
N ASN A 199 -19.78 14.83 -3.61
CA ASN A 199 -20.50 15.92 -4.25
C ASN A 199 -19.83 16.41 -5.55
N LEU A 200 -18.50 16.50 -5.56
CA LEU A 200 -17.74 16.85 -6.76
C LEU A 200 -17.92 15.80 -7.86
N ARG A 201 -17.88 14.50 -7.51
CA ARG A 201 -18.12 13.40 -8.44
C ARG A 201 -19.53 13.45 -9.01
N VAL A 202 -20.53 13.65 -8.16
CA VAL A 202 -21.94 13.79 -8.57
C VAL A 202 -22.11 14.97 -9.53
N LYS A 203 -21.51 16.13 -9.21
CA LYS A 203 -21.54 17.30 -10.10
C LYS A 203 -21.00 16.96 -11.48
N LYS A 204 -19.82 16.33 -11.54
CA LYS A 204 -19.20 15.88 -12.80
C LYS A 204 -20.12 14.92 -13.58
N TYR A 205 -20.71 13.94 -12.89
CA TYR A 205 -21.61 12.98 -13.53
C TYR A 205 -22.88 13.64 -14.07
N LYS A 206 -23.46 14.60 -13.36
CA LYS A 206 -24.60 15.39 -13.86
C LYS A 206 -24.24 16.15 -15.14
N GLU A 207 -23.10 16.87 -15.12
CA GLU A 207 -22.62 17.60 -16.29
C GLU A 207 -22.39 16.67 -17.50
N GLN A 208 -21.78 15.51 -17.28
CA GLN A 208 -21.58 14.51 -18.32
C GLN A 208 -22.88 13.91 -18.85
N ALA A 209 -23.85 13.61 -17.98
CA ALA A 209 -25.13 13.06 -18.36
C ALA A 209 -25.97 14.06 -19.19
N ILE A 210 -25.98 15.33 -18.79
CA ILE A 210 -26.72 16.40 -19.46
C ILE A 210 -26.12 16.68 -20.85
N ASN A 211 -24.80 16.80 -20.93
CA ASN A 211 -24.09 17.18 -22.16
C ASN A 211 -23.75 15.96 -23.08
N SER A 212 -24.22 14.78 -22.76
CA SER A 212 -23.95 13.58 -23.55
C SER A 212 -24.67 13.62 -24.92
N ASN A 213 -23.96 13.25 -25.98
CA ASN A 213 -24.52 13.08 -27.33
C ASN A 213 -25.24 11.73 -27.51
N LEU A 214 -25.21 10.82 -26.54
CA LEU A 214 -25.87 9.53 -26.56
C LEU A 214 -27.38 9.69 -26.36
N ASP A 215 -28.16 8.70 -26.79
CA ASP A 215 -29.60 8.67 -26.52
C ASP A 215 -29.92 8.62 -25.02
N LEU A 216 -31.15 9.01 -24.66
CA LEU A 216 -31.58 9.13 -23.28
C LEU A 216 -31.50 7.81 -22.51
N GLU A 217 -31.90 6.71 -23.13
CA GLU A 217 -31.94 5.39 -22.48
C GLU A 217 -30.53 4.85 -22.20
N THR A 218 -29.60 5.08 -23.10
CA THR A 218 -28.18 4.74 -22.90
C THR A 218 -27.60 5.54 -21.73
N VAL A 219 -27.85 6.85 -21.68
CA VAL A 219 -27.35 7.71 -20.59
C VAL A 219 -28.00 7.34 -19.24
N LYS A 220 -29.30 7.05 -19.21
CA LYS A 220 -29.95 6.53 -17.99
C LYS A 220 -29.25 5.29 -17.45
N LYS A 221 -29.00 4.29 -18.32
CA LYS A 221 -28.30 3.05 -17.94
C LYS A 221 -26.89 3.31 -17.42
N MET A 222 -26.14 4.22 -18.04
CA MET A 222 -24.76 4.55 -17.63
C MET A 222 -24.70 5.13 -16.22
N TYR A 223 -25.68 5.94 -15.81
CA TYR A 223 -25.67 6.64 -14.53
C TYR A 223 -26.70 6.11 -13.53
N ASP A 224 -27.40 5.02 -13.83
CA ASP A 224 -28.48 4.46 -13.01
C ASP A 224 -28.07 4.19 -11.56
N ALA A 225 -26.81 3.89 -11.33
CA ALA A 225 -26.29 3.65 -9.97
C ALA A 225 -26.35 4.87 -9.04
N CYS A 226 -26.48 6.10 -9.57
CA CYS A 226 -26.42 7.32 -8.75
C CYS A 226 -27.34 8.46 -9.19
N LEU A 227 -27.78 8.49 -10.45
CA LEU A 227 -28.57 9.59 -11.00
C LEU A 227 -29.90 9.12 -11.57
N ASP A 228 -30.93 9.95 -11.40
CA ASP A 228 -32.13 9.93 -12.24
C ASP A 228 -31.91 10.93 -13.38
N VAL A 229 -31.85 10.42 -14.62
CA VAL A 229 -31.73 11.24 -15.84
C VAL A 229 -33.10 11.33 -16.49
N TYR A 230 -33.56 12.53 -16.78
CA TYR A 230 -34.89 12.79 -17.33
C TYR A 230 -34.88 13.95 -18.33
N VAL A 231 -35.96 14.12 -19.03
CA VAL A 231 -36.21 15.30 -19.88
C VAL A 231 -37.23 16.16 -19.18
N ASP A 232 -36.95 17.45 -19.05
CA ASP A 232 -37.83 18.43 -18.41
C ASP A 232 -38.93 18.91 -19.36
N GLU A 233 -39.80 19.81 -18.85
CA GLU A 233 -40.93 20.38 -19.59
C GLU A 233 -40.49 21.20 -20.83
N ASN A 234 -39.26 21.66 -20.84
CA ASN A 234 -38.66 22.39 -21.97
C ASN A 234 -37.97 21.48 -22.98
N ASN A 235 -38.16 20.15 -22.87
CA ASN A 235 -37.51 19.13 -23.68
C ASN A 235 -35.98 19.13 -23.57
N GLN A 236 -35.44 19.59 -22.39
CA GLN A 236 -34.03 19.60 -22.09
C GLN A 236 -33.68 18.41 -21.18
N ARG A 237 -32.55 17.76 -21.48
CA ARG A 237 -32.05 16.69 -20.62
C ARG A 237 -31.54 17.27 -19.31
N ASN A 238 -31.97 16.63 -18.23
CA ASN A 238 -31.63 17.02 -16.88
C ASN A 238 -31.25 15.80 -16.04
N ALA A 239 -30.57 16.00 -14.90
CA ALA A 239 -30.15 14.92 -14.02
C ALA A 239 -30.20 15.34 -12.55
N ARG A 240 -30.76 14.49 -11.71
CA ARG A 240 -30.74 14.67 -10.25
C ARG A 240 -30.13 13.45 -9.57
N ILE A 241 -29.54 13.66 -8.39
CA ILE A 241 -29.03 12.55 -7.59
C ILE A 241 -30.19 11.78 -6.97
N LYS A 242 -30.08 10.46 -6.90
CA LYS A 242 -31.01 9.62 -6.14
C LYS A 242 -30.80 9.89 -4.65
N GLN A 243 -31.84 10.34 -3.95
CA GLN A 243 -31.74 10.74 -2.53
C GLN A 243 -31.25 9.61 -1.63
N GLU A 244 -31.72 8.40 -1.87
CA GLU A 244 -31.28 7.19 -1.16
C GLU A 244 -29.78 6.94 -1.28
N VAL A 245 -29.21 7.11 -2.48
CA VAL A 245 -27.76 6.96 -2.71
C VAL A 245 -26.98 8.05 -1.98
N GLN A 246 -27.48 9.30 -2.06
CA GLN A 246 -26.86 10.40 -1.34
C GLN A 246 -26.87 10.17 0.17
N GLN A 247 -27.98 9.71 0.73
CA GLN A 247 -28.12 9.47 2.16
C GLN A 247 -27.15 8.36 2.61
N ILE A 248 -27.12 7.22 1.91
CA ILE A 248 -26.20 6.11 2.23
C ILE A 248 -24.74 6.57 2.21
N GLU A 249 -24.32 7.34 1.19
CA GLU A 249 -22.95 7.85 1.09
C GLU A 249 -22.61 8.83 2.23
N TYR A 250 -23.57 9.69 2.63
CA TYR A 250 -23.41 10.63 3.72
C TYR A 250 -23.35 9.95 5.08
N ASP A 251 -24.20 8.94 5.31
CA ASP A 251 -24.26 8.20 6.57
C ASP A 251 -23.02 7.35 6.80
N ASN A 252 -22.45 6.78 5.72
CA ASN A 252 -21.25 5.98 5.77
C ASN A 252 -19.95 6.79 5.69
N ALA A 253 -20.05 8.11 5.42
CA ALA A 253 -18.88 8.97 5.37
C ALA A 253 -18.18 9.01 6.74
N GLY A 254 -16.85 8.87 6.75
CA GLY A 254 -16.02 8.91 7.95
C GLY A 254 -15.86 7.57 8.65
N PHE A 255 -16.74 6.60 8.40
CA PHE A 255 -16.62 5.27 8.98
C PHE A 255 -15.58 4.41 8.27
N VAL A 256 -14.85 3.63 9.09
CA VAL A 256 -13.93 2.57 8.68
C VAL A 256 -14.21 1.34 9.56
N ILE A 257 -14.40 0.20 8.94
CA ILE A 257 -14.62 -1.07 9.62
C ILE A 257 -13.41 -1.97 9.38
N LEU A 258 -12.72 -2.34 10.45
CA LEU A 258 -11.66 -3.33 10.42
C LEU A 258 -12.15 -4.63 11.04
N VAL A 259 -11.80 -5.75 10.41
CA VAL A 259 -12.12 -7.10 10.88
C VAL A 259 -10.82 -7.81 11.21
N SER A 260 -10.79 -8.47 12.37
CA SER A 260 -9.60 -9.15 12.87
C SER A 260 -9.95 -10.42 13.66
N ASN A 261 -9.03 -11.36 13.70
CA ASN A 261 -9.06 -12.47 14.66
C ASN A 261 -8.20 -12.19 15.91
N ILE A 262 -7.68 -10.98 16.04
CA ILE A 262 -6.89 -10.54 17.20
C ILE A 262 -7.84 -9.85 18.17
N ASP A 263 -7.81 -10.27 19.43
CA ASP A 263 -8.48 -9.58 20.54
C ASP A 263 -7.50 -8.55 21.13
N ALA A 264 -7.59 -7.31 20.66
CA ALA A 264 -6.71 -6.23 21.10
C ALA A 264 -7.50 -4.92 21.29
N ASP A 265 -6.81 -3.90 21.80
CA ASP A 265 -7.39 -2.57 21.98
C ASP A 265 -7.64 -1.87 20.63
N LEU A 266 -8.55 -0.92 20.65
CA LEU A 266 -8.92 -0.10 19.48
C LEU A 266 -7.69 0.62 18.90
N GLU A 267 -6.88 1.24 19.75
CA GLU A 267 -5.67 1.98 19.37
C GLU A 267 -4.64 1.07 18.69
N PHE A 268 -4.42 -0.13 19.25
CA PHE A 268 -3.49 -1.09 18.68
C PHE A 268 -3.88 -1.45 17.23
N ILE A 269 -5.12 -1.88 17.02
CA ILE A 269 -5.61 -2.30 15.70
C ILE A 269 -5.57 -1.15 14.70
N LEU A 270 -6.00 0.05 15.11
CA LEU A 270 -5.97 1.22 14.23
C LEU A 270 -4.54 1.62 13.87
N ARG A 271 -3.61 1.56 14.84
CA ARG A 271 -2.19 1.83 14.61
C ARG A 271 -1.59 0.86 13.62
N GLN A 272 -1.88 -0.45 13.74
CA GLN A 272 -1.39 -1.44 12.80
C GLN A 272 -1.96 -1.21 11.40
N TYR A 273 -3.24 -0.90 11.29
CA TYR A 273 -3.86 -0.61 10.01
C TYR A 273 -3.31 0.68 9.37
N LYS A 274 -3.11 1.76 10.13
CA LYS A 274 -2.50 3.00 9.62
C LYS A 274 -1.06 2.79 9.17
N LYS A 275 -0.29 1.92 9.82
CA LYS A 275 1.07 1.54 9.39
C LYS A 275 1.11 0.89 7.99
N ARG A 276 -0.02 0.39 7.46
CA ARG A 276 -0.12 -0.09 6.08
C ARG A 276 0.27 0.96 5.04
N ASP A 277 0.22 2.24 5.39
CA ASP A 277 0.73 3.35 4.57
C ASP A 277 2.17 3.15 4.04
N VAL A 278 2.97 2.32 4.72
CA VAL A 278 4.33 1.97 4.24
C VAL A 278 4.33 1.34 2.84
N VAL A 279 3.30 0.54 2.50
CA VAL A 279 3.18 -0.07 1.16
C VAL A 279 2.78 0.97 0.13
N GLU A 280 1.86 1.87 0.47
CA GLU A 280 1.44 2.96 -0.41
C GLU A 280 2.62 3.90 -0.71
N LYS A 281 3.43 4.21 0.31
CA LYS A 281 4.68 4.97 0.16
C LYS A 281 5.69 4.27 -0.74
N ALA A 282 5.87 2.95 -0.59
CA ALA A 282 6.75 2.17 -1.47
C ALA A 282 6.28 2.23 -2.93
N PHE A 283 4.98 2.07 -3.18
CA PHE A 283 4.42 2.22 -4.53
C PHE A 283 4.53 3.66 -5.06
N SER A 284 4.37 4.67 -4.20
CA SER A 284 4.59 6.06 -4.60
C SER A 284 6.03 6.31 -5.03
N ILE A 285 7.01 5.82 -4.28
CA ILE A 285 8.44 5.92 -4.64
C ILE A 285 8.69 5.23 -5.98
N LEU A 286 8.15 4.02 -6.16
CA LEU A 286 8.29 3.28 -7.40
C LEU A 286 7.74 4.06 -8.59
N LYS A 287 6.54 4.63 -8.47
CA LYS A 287 5.87 5.35 -9.56
C LYS A 287 6.43 6.74 -9.83
N SER A 288 6.76 7.50 -8.78
CA SER A 288 7.17 8.91 -8.92
C SER A 288 8.69 9.09 -8.98
N THR A 289 9.43 8.46 -8.05
CA THR A 289 10.89 8.68 -7.94
C THR A 289 11.67 7.83 -8.93
N LEU A 290 11.18 6.61 -9.21
CA LEU A 290 11.81 5.69 -10.15
C LEU A 290 11.15 5.71 -11.54
N ASP A 291 10.17 6.59 -11.75
CA ASP A 291 9.44 6.82 -13.02
C ASP A 291 8.79 5.57 -13.64
N PHE A 292 8.23 4.71 -12.79
CA PHE A 292 7.52 3.50 -13.22
C PHE A 292 6.02 3.70 -13.41
N ASN A 293 5.57 4.87 -13.84
CA ASN A 293 4.14 5.10 -14.10
C ASN A 293 3.60 4.24 -15.24
N LYS A 294 4.42 4.03 -16.28
CA LYS A 294 4.11 3.16 -17.42
C LYS A 294 5.33 2.34 -17.83
N PHE A 295 5.11 1.11 -18.23
CA PHE A 295 6.17 0.29 -18.78
C PHE A 295 6.29 0.49 -20.30
N TYR A 296 7.42 1.03 -20.73
CA TYR A 296 7.79 1.20 -22.15
C TYR A 296 8.73 0.08 -22.63
N SER A 297 8.62 -1.12 -22.04
CA SER A 297 9.48 -2.24 -22.36
C SER A 297 8.83 -3.18 -23.36
N ALA A 298 9.62 -3.75 -24.26
CA ALA A 298 9.17 -4.71 -25.26
C ALA A 298 9.11 -6.16 -24.74
N SER A 299 9.78 -6.49 -23.62
CA SER A 299 9.82 -7.87 -23.10
C SER A 299 9.47 -7.97 -21.61
N GLY A 300 8.89 -9.11 -21.22
CA GLY A 300 8.60 -9.44 -19.83
C GLY A 300 9.86 -9.54 -18.98
N GLU A 301 10.95 -10.09 -19.50
CA GLU A 301 12.23 -10.23 -18.81
C GLU A 301 12.82 -8.87 -18.43
N THR A 302 12.71 -7.87 -19.31
CA THR A 302 13.17 -6.51 -19.01
C THR A 302 12.32 -5.87 -17.90
N ILE A 303 11.02 -6.14 -17.84
CA ILE A 303 10.15 -5.67 -16.76
C ILE A 303 10.53 -6.34 -15.44
N GLU A 304 10.70 -7.65 -15.43
CA GLU A 304 11.15 -8.39 -14.23
C GLU A 304 12.48 -7.85 -13.69
N ALA A 305 13.46 -7.64 -14.58
CA ALA A 305 14.75 -7.05 -14.19
C ALA A 305 14.63 -5.64 -13.62
N LYS A 306 13.81 -4.78 -14.25
CA LYS A 306 13.56 -3.42 -13.75
C LYS A 306 12.87 -3.42 -12.39
N ILE A 307 11.84 -4.25 -12.20
CA ILE A 307 11.14 -4.38 -10.92
C ILE A 307 12.10 -4.92 -9.86
N PHE A 308 12.95 -5.90 -10.18
CA PHE A 308 13.93 -6.42 -9.23
C PHE A 308 14.91 -5.34 -8.77
N VAL A 309 15.50 -4.57 -9.69
CA VAL A 309 16.42 -3.47 -9.35
C VAL A 309 15.71 -2.41 -8.51
N SER A 310 14.46 -2.09 -8.85
CA SER A 310 13.66 -1.12 -8.10
C SER A 310 13.31 -1.63 -6.71
N PHE A 311 13.02 -2.91 -6.56
CA PHE A 311 12.80 -3.55 -5.28
C PHE A 311 14.04 -3.43 -4.37
N LEU A 312 15.23 -3.69 -4.90
CA LEU A 312 16.50 -3.48 -4.18
C LEU A 312 16.69 -2.00 -3.77
N ALA A 313 16.39 -1.08 -4.68
CA ALA A 313 16.50 0.36 -4.39
C ALA A 313 15.54 0.77 -3.26
N ILE A 314 14.32 0.25 -3.23
CA ILE A 314 13.36 0.51 -2.15
C ILE A 314 13.85 -0.10 -0.82
N ILE A 315 14.44 -1.29 -0.83
CA ILE A 315 15.03 -1.90 0.38
C ILE A 315 16.13 -1.00 0.96
N VAL A 316 17.08 -0.57 0.14
CA VAL A 316 18.17 0.32 0.58
C VAL A 316 17.60 1.61 1.14
N ARG A 317 16.63 2.21 0.44
CA ARG A 317 15.99 3.45 0.86
C ARG A 317 15.22 3.29 2.18
N ALA A 318 14.49 2.20 2.35
CA ALA A 318 13.77 1.89 3.58
C ALA A 318 14.74 1.67 4.75
N HIS A 319 15.84 0.98 4.52
CA HIS A 319 16.90 0.77 5.52
C HIS A 319 17.53 2.11 5.97
N ILE A 320 17.89 2.97 5.03
CA ILE A 320 18.38 4.33 5.33
C ILE A 320 17.35 5.10 6.15
N SER A 321 16.08 5.08 5.74
CA SER A 321 14.99 5.76 6.46
C SER A 321 14.81 5.22 7.87
N PHE A 322 14.88 3.91 8.06
CA PHE A 322 14.72 3.27 9.36
C PHE A 322 15.89 3.60 10.31
N LYS A 323 17.12 3.43 9.86
CA LYS A 323 18.32 3.71 10.67
C LYS A 323 18.46 5.20 11.01
N LEU A 324 18.11 6.08 10.07
CA LEU A 324 18.22 7.53 10.24
C LEU A 324 16.94 8.18 10.79
N LYS A 325 15.95 7.41 11.23
CA LYS A 325 14.69 7.94 11.74
C LYS A 325 14.87 9.02 12.83
N PRO A 326 15.77 8.87 13.85
CA PRO A 326 16.01 9.93 14.82
C PRO A 326 16.55 11.20 14.17
N PHE A 327 17.52 11.10 13.25
CA PHE A 327 18.09 12.22 12.52
C PHE A 327 17.09 12.93 11.62
N LEU A 328 16.25 12.16 10.91
CA LEU A 328 15.18 12.68 10.04
C LEU A 328 14.13 13.47 10.82
N ASN A 329 13.86 13.08 12.06
CA ASN A 329 12.87 13.75 12.93
C ASN A 329 13.39 15.03 13.58
N MET A 330 14.71 15.27 13.59
CA MET A 330 15.29 16.49 14.19
C MET A 330 15.00 17.74 13.37
N ASN A 331 14.76 17.61 12.06
CA ASN A 331 14.57 18.76 11.17
C ASN A 331 13.71 18.37 9.96
N THR A 332 12.70 19.17 9.66
CA THR A 332 11.80 18.96 8.50
C THR A 332 12.50 19.00 7.14
N PHE A 333 13.69 19.62 7.06
CA PHE A 333 14.53 19.64 5.85
C PHE A 333 15.29 18.33 5.62
N HIS A 334 15.42 17.48 6.64
CA HIS A 334 16.05 16.18 6.51
C HIS A 334 15.08 15.19 5.91
N THR A 335 15.34 14.77 4.70
CA THR A 335 14.59 13.72 3.99
C THR A 335 15.56 12.65 3.51
N VAL A 336 15.07 11.46 3.18
CA VAL A 336 15.91 10.41 2.57
C VAL A 336 16.55 10.89 1.28
N ASN A 337 15.88 11.74 0.50
CA ASN A 337 16.46 12.32 -0.72
C ASN A 337 17.64 13.26 -0.42
N THR A 338 17.53 14.10 0.61
CA THR A 338 18.64 14.97 1.00
C THR A 338 19.84 14.19 1.53
N ILE A 339 19.59 13.05 2.22
CA ILE A 339 20.65 12.14 2.68
C ILE A 339 21.35 11.48 1.49
N ILE A 340 20.58 10.98 0.52
CA ILE A 340 21.16 10.41 -0.72
C ILE A 340 21.99 11.48 -1.45
N ALA A 341 21.52 12.72 -1.52
CA ALA A 341 22.28 13.82 -2.10
C ALA A 341 23.59 14.12 -1.34
N GLU A 342 23.65 13.92 -0.01
CA GLU A 342 24.92 14.01 0.71
C GLU A 342 25.92 12.91 0.32
N PHE A 343 25.42 11.70 0.02
CA PHE A 343 26.30 10.62 -0.47
C PHE A 343 26.83 10.88 -1.86
N THR A 344 26.10 11.58 -2.75
CA THR A 344 26.62 11.92 -4.09
C THR A 344 27.77 12.92 -4.06
N LYS A 345 28.01 13.59 -2.93
CA LYS A 345 29.16 14.46 -2.70
C LYS A 345 30.43 13.71 -2.26
N LEU A 346 30.32 12.40 -2.02
CA LEU A 346 31.49 11.55 -1.73
C LEU A 346 32.19 11.23 -3.05
N GLU A 347 33.31 11.86 -3.27
CA GLU A 347 34.07 11.73 -4.50
C GLU A 347 35.42 11.09 -4.25
N VAL A 348 35.87 10.33 -5.23
CA VAL A 348 37.22 9.79 -5.29
C VAL A 348 37.94 10.31 -6.53
N THR A 349 39.17 10.76 -6.35
CA THR A 349 40.04 11.24 -7.44
C THR A 349 41.15 10.25 -7.71
N LYS A 350 41.49 10.04 -8.97
CA LYS A 350 42.61 9.18 -9.37
C LYS A 350 43.90 9.98 -9.33
N ILE A 351 44.83 9.65 -8.42
CA ILE A 351 46.14 10.22 -8.28
C ILE A 351 47.17 9.10 -8.40
N ASN A 352 48.14 9.25 -9.31
CA ASN A 352 49.23 8.26 -9.52
C ASN A 352 48.74 6.80 -9.67
N LYS A 353 47.71 6.60 -10.50
CA LYS A 353 47.05 5.29 -10.75
C LYS A 353 46.22 4.73 -9.58
N ALA A 354 46.09 5.43 -8.46
CA ALA A 354 45.25 5.00 -7.34
C ALA A 354 44.11 5.96 -7.11
N TYR A 355 42.98 5.46 -6.70
CA TYR A 355 41.84 6.28 -6.26
C TYR A 355 42.00 6.64 -4.78
N VAL A 356 41.84 7.89 -4.47
CA VAL A 356 41.87 8.44 -3.11
C VAL A 356 40.62 9.30 -2.88
N GLN A 357 40.20 9.46 -1.63
CA GLN A 357 39.11 10.35 -1.30
C GLN A 357 39.47 11.80 -1.66
N SER A 358 38.59 12.51 -2.40
CA SER A 358 38.85 13.87 -2.89
C SER A 358 38.78 14.92 -1.77
N TYR A 359 37.83 14.76 -0.84
CA TYR A 359 37.57 15.72 0.24
C TYR A 359 37.31 15.01 1.55
N ALA A 360 37.64 15.66 2.68
CA ALA A 360 37.28 15.18 4.00
C ALA A 360 35.74 15.14 4.20
N LEU A 361 35.24 14.23 5.02
CA LEU A 361 33.83 14.14 5.34
C LEU A 361 33.34 15.41 6.05
N THR A 362 32.21 15.93 5.60
CA THR A 362 31.52 17.04 6.27
C THR A 362 30.95 16.59 7.61
N LYS A 363 30.60 17.55 8.49
CA LYS A 363 29.95 17.23 9.78
C LYS A 363 28.66 16.44 9.58
N THR A 364 27.84 16.84 8.59
CA THR A 364 26.58 16.13 8.25
C THR A 364 26.84 14.70 7.80
N GLN A 365 27.82 14.47 6.93
CA GLN A 365 28.18 13.14 6.46
C GLN A 365 28.68 12.25 7.60
N LYS A 366 29.50 12.79 8.54
CA LYS A 366 29.95 12.06 9.71
C LYS A 366 28.78 11.62 10.59
N THR A 367 27.84 12.53 10.87
CA THR A 367 26.63 12.21 11.64
C THR A 367 25.79 11.13 10.94
N ILE A 368 25.58 11.23 9.62
CA ILE A 368 24.85 10.20 8.86
C ILE A 368 25.58 8.85 8.95
N PHE A 369 26.90 8.83 8.84
CA PHE A 369 27.70 7.60 8.93
C PHE A 369 27.60 6.94 10.31
N GLU A 370 27.61 7.74 11.40
CA GLU A 370 27.41 7.25 12.77
C GLU A 370 26.08 6.53 12.90
N TYR A 371 24.96 7.12 12.42
CA TYR A 371 23.65 6.45 12.44
C TYR A 371 23.58 5.19 11.57
N LEU A 372 24.33 5.16 10.47
CA LEU A 372 24.41 3.99 9.59
C LEU A 372 25.44 2.95 10.05
N GLU A 373 26.14 3.20 11.17
CA GLU A 373 27.20 2.33 11.69
C GLU A 373 28.34 2.11 10.67
N ILE A 374 28.62 3.12 9.83
CA ILE A 374 29.71 3.11 8.84
C ILE A 374 30.90 3.86 9.43
N SER A 375 32.02 3.16 9.56
CA SER A 375 33.28 3.78 10.03
C SER A 375 34.10 4.35 8.86
N GLU A 376 35.03 5.28 9.16
CA GLU A 376 36.00 5.75 8.18
C GLU A 376 36.89 4.58 7.66
N LYS A 377 37.09 3.54 8.46
CA LYS A 377 37.79 2.31 8.04
C LYS A 377 37.03 1.58 6.92
N ASP A 378 35.69 1.54 7.01
CA ASP A 378 34.85 0.91 5.98
C ASP A 378 34.93 1.69 4.67
N LEU A 379 34.90 3.04 4.73
CA LEU A 379 35.08 3.89 3.56
C LEU A 379 36.46 3.67 2.91
N ASN A 380 37.53 3.65 3.71
CA ASN A 380 38.88 3.38 3.24
C ASN A 380 39.00 1.98 2.61
N ASN A 381 38.34 0.97 3.17
CA ASN A 381 38.30 -0.37 2.61
C ASN A 381 37.55 -0.40 1.26
N CYS A 382 36.48 0.34 1.11
CA CYS A 382 35.79 0.50 -0.18
C CYS A 382 36.71 1.09 -1.23
N ILE A 383 37.46 2.16 -0.91
CA ILE A 383 38.42 2.78 -1.82
C ILE A 383 39.53 1.81 -2.19
N LYS A 384 40.08 1.04 -1.22
CA LYS A 384 41.07 -0.01 -1.50
C LYS A 384 40.52 -1.08 -2.43
N ASN A 385 39.27 -1.47 -2.28
CA ASN A 385 38.64 -2.46 -3.16
C ASN A 385 38.46 -1.93 -4.59
N ILE A 386 38.06 -0.64 -4.75
CA ILE A 386 38.03 0.00 -6.06
C ILE A 386 39.39 -0.06 -6.74
N ASN A 387 40.46 0.22 -5.99
CA ASN A 387 41.82 0.18 -6.51
C ASN A 387 42.33 -1.22 -6.87
N LYS A 388 41.67 -2.29 -6.41
CA LYS A 388 42.02 -3.69 -6.78
C LYS A 388 41.29 -4.16 -8.03
N ILE A 389 40.12 -3.56 -8.34
CA ILE A 389 39.26 -4.00 -9.45
C ILE A 389 39.62 -3.27 -10.74
N LEU A 390 40.12 -2.04 -10.64
CA LEU A 390 40.52 -1.17 -11.75
C LEU A 390 42.04 -1.11 -11.96
#